data_9a1fe9c365ec73516db9a2950c16ddb8
#
_entry.id   9a1fe9c365ec73516db9a2950c16ddb8
#
_cell.length_a   1.000
_cell.length_b   1.000
_cell.length_c   1.000
_cell.angle_alpha   90.00
_cell.angle_beta   90.00
_cell.angle_gamma   90.00
#
_symmetry.space_group_name_H-M   'P 1'
#
loop_
_entity.id
_entity.type
_entity.pdbx_description
1 polymer ?
#
loop_
_entity_poly.entity_id
_entity_poly.type
_entity_poly.pdbx_seq_one_letter_code
_entity_poly.pdbx_strand_id
1 'polypeptide(L)'
;MLPESDLAAVLDELRRLRTRVPQLTGALAAGVDGLVVAHDTPGVDPDGLAALTAASLGVAVRLADATGNGGFRELLVRGERGYVATYAAGRTAVLTLLAQDRVNVGRLHLEGRRAGARVGELLDAAEAEARRRPPERPARPTPARTRATRTARATATETPTATES
;
A
#
# COMPACT_ATOMS: atom_id res chain seq x y z
N MET A 1 -4.13 4.67 4.04
CA MET A 1 -2.65 4.70 3.88
C MET A 1 -2.03 4.20 5.18
N LEU A 2 -1.17 3.19 5.10
CA LEU A 2 -0.47 2.65 6.26
C LEU A 2 0.61 3.65 6.73
N PRO A 3 0.88 3.74 8.04
CA PRO A 3 2.00 4.53 8.56
C PRO A 3 3.35 4.05 8.02
N GLU A 4 4.30 4.95 7.84
CA GLU A 4 5.66 4.60 7.35
C GLU A 4 6.37 3.57 8.24
N SER A 5 6.13 3.62 9.55
CA SER A 5 6.66 2.64 10.51
C SER A 5 6.21 1.21 10.20
N ASP A 6 4.96 1.03 9.79
CA ASP A 6 4.40 -0.28 9.52
C ASP A 6 4.90 -0.81 8.16
N LEU A 7 5.01 0.09 7.16
CA LEU A 7 5.64 -0.24 5.88
C LEU A 7 7.11 -0.64 6.06
N ALA A 8 7.85 0.07 6.90
CA ALA A 8 9.24 -0.27 7.23
C ALA A 8 9.34 -1.64 7.91
N ALA A 9 8.44 -1.95 8.84
CA ALA A 9 8.42 -3.26 9.51
C ALA A 9 8.15 -4.41 8.54
N VAL A 10 7.24 -4.22 7.58
CA VAL A 10 6.98 -5.20 6.52
C VAL A 10 8.22 -5.38 5.63
N LEU A 11 8.83 -4.27 5.18
CA LEU A 11 10.05 -4.33 4.35
C LEU A 11 11.21 -5.05 5.07
N ASP A 12 11.38 -4.82 6.36
CA ASP A 12 12.38 -5.51 7.17
C ASP A 12 12.13 -7.02 7.23
N GLU A 13 10.87 -7.45 7.33
CA GLU A 13 10.54 -8.88 7.27
C GLU A 13 10.86 -9.49 5.90
N LEU A 14 10.59 -8.78 4.79
CA LEU A 14 10.97 -9.23 3.45
C LEU A 14 12.50 -9.41 3.31
N ARG A 15 13.27 -8.47 3.83
CA ARG A 15 14.76 -8.53 3.81
C ARG A 15 15.29 -9.69 4.66
N ARG A 16 14.74 -9.89 5.87
CA ARG A 16 15.07 -11.03 6.74
C ARG A 16 14.76 -12.37 6.06
N LEU A 17 13.63 -12.45 5.37
CA LEU A 17 13.25 -13.66 4.62
C LEU A 17 14.29 -13.99 3.54
N ARG A 18 14.74 -13.00 2.77
CA ARG A 18 15.80 -13.20 1.77
C ARG A 18 17.13 -13.67 2.38
N THR A 19 17.46 -13.20 3.59
CA THR A 19 18.64 -13.69 4.32
C THR A 19 18.47 -15.15 4.74
N ARG A 20 17.26 -15.57 5.16
CA ARG A 20 16.99 -16.96 5.55
C ARG A 20 16.93 -17.92 4.37
N VAL A 21 16.55 -17.43 3.19
CA VAL A 21 16.44 -18.23 1.97
C VAL A 21 17.26 -17.56 0.85
N PRO A 22 18.58 -17.88 0.75
CA PRO A 22 19.49 -17.20 -0.17
C PRO A 22 19.13 -17.31 -1.66
N GLN A 23 18.33 -18.31 -2.05
CA GLN A 23 17.88 -18.51 -3.44
C GLN A 23 16.69 -17.63 -3.81
N LEU A 24 16.18 -16.79 -2.90
CA LEU A 24 15.18 -15.80 -3.23
C LEU A 24 15.82 -14.66 -4.03
N THR A 25 15.22 -14.35 -5.17
CA THR A 25 15.60 -13.22 -6.03
C THR A 25 14.74 -11.98 -5.79
N GLY A 26 13.58 -12.15 -5.15
CA GLY A 26 12.70 -11.04 -4.79
C GLY A 26 11.61 -11.43 -3.80
N ALA A 27 11.07 -10.43 -3.13
CA ALA A 27 9.94 -10.55 -2.22
C ALA A 27 9.04 -9.31 -2.32
N LEU A 28 7.73 -9.51 -2.35
CA LEU A 28 6.70 -8.48 -2.47
C LEU A 28 5.56 -8.75 -1.50
N ALA A 29 5.17 -7.76 -0.73
CA ALA A 29 3.89 -7.73 -0.03
C ALA A 29 2.93 -6.81 -0.78
N ALA A 30 1.74 -7.27 -1.09
CA ALA A 30 0.72 -6.52 -1.81
C ALA A 30 -0.67 -6.78 -1.23
N GLY A 31 -1.58 -5.84 -1.43
CA GLY A 31 -3.00 -6.05 -1.18
C GLY A 31 -3.59 -7.07 -2.17
N VAL A 32 -4.69 -7.70 -1.78
CA VAL A 32 -5.47 -8.57 -2.67
C VAL A 32 -6.06 -7.79 -3.87
N ASP A 33 -6.07 -6.48 -3.79
CA ASP A 33 -6.45 -5.52 -4.84
C ASP A 33 -5.31 -5.20 -5.84
N GLY A 34 -4.11 -5.73 -5.60
CA GLY A 34 -2.95 -5.53 -6.45
C GLY A 34 -2.14 -4.26 -6.15
N LEU A 35 -2.40 -3.60 -5.04
CA LEU A 35 -1.59 -2.46 -4.61
C LEU A 35 -0.36 -2.91 -3.82
N VAL A 36 0.81 -2.38 -4.19
CA VAL A 36 2.07 -2.68 -3.52
C VAL A 36 2.06 -2.09 -2.10
N VAL A 37 2.39 -2.92 -1.11
CA VAL A 37 2.60 -2.51 0.28
C VAL A 37 4.08 -2.27 0.55
N ALA A 38 4.91 -3.28 0.27
CA ALA A 38 6.36 -3.19 0.39
C ALA A 38 7.01 -4.21 -0.56
N HIS A 39 8.20 -3.91 -1.05
CA HIS A 39 8.90 -4.81 -1.96
C HIS A 39 10.42 -4.74 -1.84
N ASP A 40 11.06 -5.85 -2.16
CA ASP A 40 12.48 -6.00 -2.40
C ASP A 40 12.64 -6.92 -3.63
N THR A 41 12.41 -6.36 -4.83
CA THR A 41 12.34 -7.08 -6.11
C THR A 41 13.31 -6.48 -7.13
N PRO A 42 14.64 -6.67 -6.96
CA PRO A 42 15.63 -6.12 -7.88
C PRO A 42 15.39 -6.59 -9.32
N GLY A 43 15.28 -5.63 -10.24
CA GLY A 43 15.11 -5.91 -11.67
C GLY A 43 13.72 -6.37 -12.09
N VAL A 44 12.74 -6.34 -11.20
CA VAL A 44 11.33 -6.65 -11.51
C VAL A 44 10.45 -5.47 -11.11
N ASP A 45 9.56 -5.07 -12.00
CA ASP A 45 8.56 -4.04 -11.72
C ASP A 45 7.59 -4.51 -10.63
N PRO A 46 7.56 -3.86 -9.46
CA PRO A 46 6.72 -4.29 -8.35
C PRO A 46 5.22 -4.11 -8.61
N ASP A 47 4.81 -3.04 -9.32
CA ASP A 47 3.40 -2.77 -9.59
C ASP A 47 2.83 -3.79 -10.58
N GLY A 48 3.57 -4.09 -11.64
CA GLY A 48 3.20 -5.15 -12.58
C GLY A 48 3.13 -6.52 -11.91
N LEU A 49 4.08 -6.84 -11.04
CA LEU A 49 4.06 -8.10 -10.28
C LEU A 49 2.88 -8.17 -9.32
N ALA A 50 2.56 -7.10 -8.61
CA ALA A 50 1.41 -7.02 -7.71
C ALA A 50 0.09 -7.21 -8.44
N ALA A 51 -0.09 -6.56 -9.60
CA ALA A 51 -1.28 -6.71 -10.43
C ALA A 51 -1.46 -8.16 -10.93
N LEU A 52 -0.39 -8.79 -11.42
CA LEU A 52 -0.41 -10.20 -11.84
C LEU A 52 -0.68 -11.14 -10.68
N THR A 53 -0.13 -10.86 -9.50
CA THR A 53 -0.41 -11.62 -8.28
C THR A 53 -1.89 -11.55 -7.90
N ALA A 54 -2.49 -10.36 -7.90
CA ALA A 54 -3.92 -10.19 -7.60
C ALA A 54 -4.82 -10.93 -8.60
N ALA A 55 -4.49 -10.87 -9.90
CA ALA A 55 -5.22 -11.61 -10.94
C ALA A 55 -5.12 -13.13 -10.72
N SER A 56 -3.92 -13.64 -10.46
CA SER A 56 -3.66 -15.05 -10.20
C SER A 56 -4.36 -15.55 -8.93
N LEU A 57 -4.38 -14.71 -7.88
CA LEU A 57 -5.10 -14.97 -6.64
C LEU A 57 -6.60 -15.12 -6.90
N GLY A 58 -7.20 -14.23 -7.70
CA GLY A 58 -8.62 -14.32 -8.04
C GLY A 58 -8.98 -15.65 -8.72
N VAL A 59 -8.11 -16.15 -9.59
CA VAL A 59 -8.29 -17.48 -10.22
C VAL A 59 -8.08 -18.61 -9.20
N ALA A 60 -7.04 -18.54 -8.38
CA ALA A 60 -6.71 -19.56 -7.39
C ALA A 60 -7.80 -19.73 -6.33
N VAL A 61 -8.39 -18.62 -5.86
CA VAL A 61 -9.53 -18.63 -4.92
C VAL A 61 -10.71 -19.36 -5.53
N ARG A 62 -11.10 -19.01 -6.77
CA ARG A 62 -12.22 -19.65 -7.48
C ARG A 62 -11.96 -21.14 -7.72
N LEU A 63 -10.71 -21.52 -8.02
CA LEU A 63 -10.34 -22.90 -8.22
C LEU A 63 -10.47 -23.70 -6.92
N ALA A 64 -10.01 -23.16 -5.79
CA ALA A 64 -10.16 -23.76 -4.48
C ALA A 64 -11.64 -23.95 -4.10
N ASP A 65 -12.48 -22.94 -4.31
CA ASP A 65 -13.92 -23.00 -4.07
C ASP A 65 -14.62 -24.04 -4.96
N ALA A 66 -14.35 -24.02 -6.27
CA ALA A 66 -14.95 -24.94 -7.23
C ALA A 66 -14.61 -26.42 -6.97
N THR A 67 -13.48 -26.67 -6.33
CA THR A 67 -13.01 -28.04 -5.98
C THR A 67 -13.30 -28.42 -4.53
N GLY A 68 -13.96 -27.55 -3.74
CA GLY A 68 -14.31 -27.80 -2.34
C GLY A 68 -13.12 -27.82 -1.38
N ASN A 69 -11.99 -27.24 -1.78
CA ASN A 69 -10.75 -27.23 -0.98
C ASN A 69 -10.70 -26.12 0.10
N GLY A 70 -11.76 -25.30 0.19
CA GLY A 70 -11.83 -24.22 1.18
C GLY A 70 -11.04 -22.97 0.77
N GLY A 71 -10.71 -22.12 1.75
CA GLY A 71 -10.04 -20.85 1.51
C GLY A 71 -8.64 -20.97 0.92
N PHE A 72 -8.24 -19.97 0.14
CA PHE A 72 -6.92 -19.87 -0.45
C PHE A 72 -5.82 -19.88 0.63
N ARG A 73 -4.77 -20.64 0.41
CA ARG A 73 -3.59 -20.72 1.24
C ARG A 73 -2.33 -20.24 0.53
N GLU A 74 -2.05 -20.84 -0.62
CA GLU A 74 -0.84 -20.58 -1.38
C GLU A 74 -1.00 -20.98 -2.85
N LEU A 75 -0.23 -20.35 -3.71
CA LEU A 75 -0.10 -20.67 -5.13
C LEU A 75 1.38 -20.77 -5.48
N LEU A 76 1.77 -21.83 -6.17
CA LEU A 76 3.11 -21.99 -6.71
C LEU A 76 3.07 -22.07 -8.23
N VAL A 77 3.78 -21.17 -8.87
CA VAL A 77 4.02 -21.18 -10.31
C VAL A 77 5.46 -21.57 -10.56
N ARG A 78 5.69 -22.64 -11.31
CA ARG A 78 7.02 -23.06 -11.73
C ARG A 78 7.27 -22.66 -13.16
N GLY A 79 8.27 -21.81 -13.39
CA GLY A 79 8.83 -21.52 -14.70
C GLY A 79 10.09 -22.36 -14.96
N GLU A 80 10.65 -22.26 -16.15
CA GLU A 80 11.89 -22.95 -16.52
C GLU A 80 13.10 -22.56 -15.65
N ARG A 81 13.15 -21.30 -15.19
CA ARG A 81 14.28 -20.72 -14.49
C ARG A 81 14.01 -20.39 -13.03
N GLY A 82 12.87 -20.79 -12.49
CA GLY A 82 12.56 -20.51 -11.09
C GLY A 82 11.08 -20.63 -10.74
N TYR A 83 10.75 -20.07 -9.61
CA TYR A 83 9.43 -20.16 -9.01
C TYR A 83 8.89 -18.78 -8.65
N VAL A 84 7.58 -18.63 -8.77
CA VAL A 84 6.80 -17.58 -8.12
C VAL A 84 5.87 -18.23 -7.13
N ALA A 85 6.02 -17.91 -5.87
CA ALA A 85 5.21 -18.49 -4.79
C ALA A 85 4.44 -17.36 -4.08
N THR A 86 3.12 -17.50 -3.97
CA THR A 86 2.25 -16.52 -3.31
C THR A 86 1.56 -17.16 -2.12
N TYR A 87 1.61 -16.51 -0.98
CA TYR A 87 1.07 -16.96 0.30
C TYR A 87 0.06 -15.94 0.82
N ALA A 88 -1.00 -16.43 1.47
CA ALA A 88 -1.90 -15.54 2.19
C ALA A 88 -1.15 -14.81 3.32
N ALA A 89 -1.40 -13.52 3.47
CA ALA A 89 -0.81 -12.65 4.48
C ALA A 89 -1.92 -11.85 5.17
N GLY A 90 -2.48 -12.40 6.26
CA GLY A 90 -3.65 -11.83 6.91
C GLY A 90 -4.92 -11.96 6.05
N ARG A 91 -5.81 -10.99 6.20
CA ARG A 91 -7.14 -11.01 5.56
C ARG A 91 -7.17 -10.34 4.21
N THR A 92 -6.33 -9.36 3.99
CA THR A 92 -6.41 -8.42 2.86
C THR A 92 -5.12 -8.30 2.06
N ALA A 93 -4.11 -9.10 2.39
CA ALA A 93 -2.81 -9.05 1.73
C ALA A 93 -2.28 -10.43 1.35
N VAL A 94 -1.26 -10.42 0.49
CA VAL A 94 -0.50 -11.58 0.04
C VAL A 94 0.99 -11.27 0.05
N LEU A 95 1.78 -12.31 0.29
CA LEU A 95 3.23 -12.31 0.15
C LEU A 95 3.60 -13.09 -1.11
N THR A 96 4.31 -12.47 -2.04
CA THR A 96 4.83 -13.11 -3.26
C THR A 96 6.34 -13.18 -3.21
N LEU A 97 6.87 -14.37 -3.46
CA LEU A 97 8.30 -14.67 -3.46
C LEU A 97 8.75 -15.09 -4.85
N LEU A 98 9.87 -14.54 -5.30
CA LEU A 98 10.56 -14.96 -6.51
C LEU A 98 11.78 -15.79 -6.10
N ALA A 99 11.94 -16.96 -6.67
CA ALA A 99 13.02 -17.89 -6.30
C ALA A 99 13.65 -18.55 -7.53
N GLN A 100 14.94 -18.85 -7.41
CA GLN A 100 15.68 -19.61 -8.43
C GLN A 100 15.19 -21.06 -8.51
N ASP A 101 15.44 -21.72 -9.64
CA ASP A 101 15.07 -23.11 -9.91
C ASP A 101 15.64 -24.12 -8.91
N ARG A 102 16.82 -23.83 -8.35
CA ARG A 102 17.53 -24.66 -7.35
C ARG A 102 17.08 -24.45 -5.91
N VAL A 103 16.04 -23.62 -5.67
CA VAL A 103 15.51 -23.43 -4.32
C VAL A 103 14.96 -24.73 -3.76
N ASN A 104 15.20 -24.97 -2.47
CA ASN A 104 14.49 -26.05 -1.78
C ASN A 104 13.03 -25.64 -1.58
N VAL A 105 12.12 -26.26 -2.33
CA VAL A 105 10.68 -25.90 -2.35
C VAL A 105 10.04 -26.10 -0.97
N GLY A 106 10.42 -27.15 -0.24
CA GLY A 106 9.91 -27.37 1.12
C GLY A 106 10.28 -26.23 2.07
N ARG A 107 11.54 -25.77 1.98
CA ARG A 107 12.01 -24.61 2.76
C ARG A 107 11.35 -23.31 2.29
N LEU A 108 11.16 -23.13 0.98
CA LEU A 108 10.44 -21.99 0.42
C LEU A 108 9.04 -21.91 1.00
N HIS A 109 8.29 -23.01 1.02
CA HIS A 109 6.95 -23.05 1.60
C HIS A 109 6.95 -22.80 3.10
N LEU A 110 7.87 -23.40 3.84
CA LEU A 110 7.96 -23.21 5.29
C LEU A 110 8.21 -21.73 5.64
N GLU A 111 9.22 -21.14 5.03
CA GLU A 111 9.58 -19.75 5.29
C GLU A 111 8.57 -18.76 4.71
N GLY A 112 7.98 -19.06 3.55
CA GLY A 112 6.94 -18.26 2.94
C GLY A 112 5.66 -18.18 3.77
N ARG A 113 5.22 -19.32 4.32
CA ARG A 113 4.06 -19.36 5.23
C ARG A 113 4.32 -18.58 6.53
N ARG A 114 5.51 -18.74 7.12
CA ARG A 114 5.90 -18.00 8.33
C ARG A 114 5.96 -16.50 8.10
N ALA A 115 6.59 -16.09 7.01
CA ALA A 115 6.70 -14.68 6.65
C ALA A 115 5.33 -14.09 6.25
N GLY A 116 4.49 -14.85 5.54
CA GLY A 116 3.13 -14.45 5.22
C GLY A 116 2.28 -14.22 6.47
N ALA A 117 2.35 -15.14 7.44
CA ALA A 117 1.68 -14.94 8.73
C ALA A 117 2.18 -13.68 9.46
N ARG A 118 3.49 -13.47 9.49
CA ARG A 118 4.09 -12.31 10.15
C ARG A 118 3.72 -10.99 9.47
N VAL A 119 3.76 -10.95 8.14
CA VAL A 119 3.31 -9.77 7.36
C VAL A 119 1.82 -9.52 7.61
N GLY A 120 1.00 -10.57 7.64
CA GLY A 120 -0.42 -10.48 7.95
C GLY A 120 -0.69 -9.88 9.33
N GLU A 121 0.03 -10.31 10.36
CA GLU A 121 -0.07 -9.74 11.72
C GLU A 121 0.26 -8.25 11.74
N LEU A 122 1.31 -7.83 11.05
CA LEU A 122 1.72 -6.43 10.96
C LEU A 122 0.64 -5.57 10.27
N LEU A 123 0.09 -6.05 9.15
CA LEU A 123 -0.91 -5.32 8.39
C LEU A 123 -2.27 -5.29 9.09
N ASP A 124 -2.72 -6.40 9.67
CA ASP A 124 -3.98 -6.46 10.42
C ASP A 124 -3.92 -5.56 11.67
N ALA A 125 -2.77 -5.47 12.35
CA ALA A 125 -2.56 -4.56 13.47
C ALA A 125 -2.60 -3.08 13.04
N ALA A 126 -1.94 -2.74 11.93
CA ALA A 126 -1.94 -1.40 11.37
C ALA A 126 -3.34 -0.93 10.93
N GLU A 127 -4.10 -1.82 10.28
CA GLU A 127 -5.50 -1.54 9.93
C GLU A 127 -6.38 -1.33 11.17
N ALA A 128 -6.20 -2.13 12.22
CA ALA A 128 -6.94 -2.00 13.47
C ALA A 128 -6.66 -0.66 14.16
N GLU A 129 -5.39 -0.22 14.16
CA GLU A 129 -5.00 1.08 14.70
C GLU A 129 -5.56 2.24 13.85
N ALA A 130 -5.51 2.15 12.53
CA ALA A 130 -6.09 3.15 11.63
C ALA A 130 -7.59 3.33 11.86
N ARG A 131 -8.32 2.24 12.13
CA ARG A 131 -9.77 2.30 12.46
C ARG A 131 -10.06 2.93 13.82
N ARG A 132 -9.15 2.83 14.78
CA ARG A 132 -9.29 3.44 16.11
C ARG A 132 -8.98 4.93 16.13
N ARG A 133 -8.20 5.40 15.15
CA ARG A 133 -7.85 6.82 15.04
C ARG A 133 -9.09 7.61 14.64
N PRO A 134 -9.53 8.62 15.44
CA PRO A 134 -10.66 9.46 15.07
C PRO A 134 -10.37 10.12 13.69
N PRO A 135 -11.39 10.31 12.83
CA PRO A 135 -11.18 11.01 11.57
C PRO A 135 -10.59 12.39 11.87
N GLU A 136 -9.44 12.66 11.30
CA GLU A 136 -8.78 13.97 11.40
C GLU A 136 -9.77 15.01 10.85
N ARG A 137 -10.31 15.85 11.74
CA ARG A 137 -11.21 16.93 11.34
C ARG A 137 -10.47 17.75 10.31
N PRO A 138 -11.07 17.98 9.12
CA PRO A 138 -10.47 18.89 8.16
C PRO A 138 -10.25 20.24 8.87
N ALA A 139 -9.00 20.75 8.79
CA ALA A 139 -8.65 22.02 9.39
C ALA A 139 -9.68 23.07 8.97
N ARG A 140 -10.41 23.63 9.95
CA ARG A 140 -11.33 24.71 9.68
C ARG A 140 -10.56 25.79 8.92
N PRO A 141 -11.03 26.24 7.74
CA PRO A 141 -10.37 27.33 7.05
C PRO A 141 -10.37 28.54 8.00
N THR A 142 -9.19 29.02 8.30
CA THR A 142 -9.00 30.24 9.10
C THR A 142 -9.73 31.36 8.37
N PRO A 143 -10.68 32.09 9.01
CA PRO A 143 -11.37 33.17 8.32
C PRO A 143 -10.34 34.21 7.91
N ALA A 144 -10.22 34.47 6.61
CA ALA A 144 -9.39 35.53 6.07
C ALA A 144 -9.83 36.85 6.72
N ARG A 145 -8.92 37.42 7.50
CA ARG A 145 -9.12 38.74 8.10
C ARG A 145 -9.27 39.75 6.98
N THR A 146 -10.52 40.08 6.64
CA THR A 146 -10.87 41.15 5.69
C THR A 146 -10.31 42.45 6.24
N ARG A 147 -9.25 42.94 5.62
CA ARG A 147 -8.69 44.27 5.88
C ARG A 147 -9.71 45.30 5.37
N ALA A 148 -10.41 45.93 6.30
CA ALA A 148 -11.30 47.05 5.97
C ALA A 148 -10.46 48.19 5.36
N THR A 149 -10.63 48.44 4.09
CA THR A 149 -10.16 49.63 3.41
C THR A 149 -11.05 50.79 3.86
N ARG A 150 -10.47 51.64 4.69
CA ARG A 150 -11.09 52.93 5.10
C ARG A 150 -11.05 53.85 3.90
N THR A 151 -12.18 54.03 3.24
CA THR A 151 -12.38 55.03 2.16
C THR A 151 -12.34 56.42 2.81
N ALA A 152 -11.31 57.20 2.50
CA ALA A 152 -11.24 58.59 2.88
C ALA A 152 -12.25 59.38 2.03
N ARG A 153 -13.22 59.99 2.71
CA ARG A 153 -14.20 60.93 2.13
C ARG A 153 -13.48 62.25 1.93
N ALA A 154 -13.19 62.65 0.70
CA ALA A 154 -12.77 64.01 0.35
C ALA A 154 -14.00 64.92 0.27
N THR A 155 -14.04 65.88 1.12
CA THR A 155 -14.99 67.02 1.09
C THR A 155 -14.58 67.95 -0.04
N ALA A 156 -15.45 68.13 -1.04
CA ALA A 156 -15.33 69.22 -2.02
C ALA A 156 -16.04 70.40 -1.50
N THR A 157 -15.31 71.47 -1.41
CA THR A 157 -15.80 72.85 -1.06
C THR A 157 -16.39 73.49 -2.29
N GLU A 158 -17.63 73.98 -2.16
CA GLU A 158 -18.28 74.88 -3.10
C GLU A 158 -17.61 76.25 -3.12
N THR A 159 -17.55 76.82 -4.27
CA THR A 159 -17.52 78.26 -4.38
C THR A 159 -18.34 78.70 -5.58
N PRO A 160 -19.31 79.57 -5.40
CA PRO A 160 -20.12 80.12 -6.52
C PRO A 160 -19.49 81.40 -7.03
N THR A 161 -19.55 81.64 -8.32
CA THR A 161 -19.40 83.02 -8.83
C THR A 161 -20.38 83.20 -9.94
N ALA A 162 -21.20 84.23 -9.70
CA ALA A 162 -22.16 84.77 -10.55
C ALA A 162 -21.56 85.71 -11.63
N THR A 163 -22.37 86.03 -12.58
CA THR A 163 -22.51 87.38 -13.22
C THR A 163 -22.12 87.50 -14.70
N GLU A 164 -23.15 87.75 -15.44
CA GLU A 164 -23.40 88.87 -16.41
C GLU A 164 -22.61 88.89 -17.72
N SER A 165 -23.23 88.82 -18.82
CA SER A 165 -23.93 89.80 -19.64
C SER A 165 -24.53 89.18 -20.89
#